data_eaa31a736eb6c618b77da11f56f6f381
#
_entry.id   eaa31a736eb6c618b77da11f56f6f381
#
_cell.length_a   1.000
_cell.length_b   1.000
_cell.length_c   1.000
_cell.angle_alpha   90.00
_cell.angle_beta   90.00
_cell.angle_gamma   90.00
#
_symmetry.space_group_name_H-M   'P 1'
#
loop_
_entity.id
_entity.type
_entity.pdbx_description
1 polymer ?
#
loop_
_entity_poly.entity_id
_entity_poly.type
_entity_poly.pdbx_seq_one_letter_code
_entity_poly.pdbx_strand_id
1 'polypeptide(L)'
;MLVIQRPKIESINEEEENKQKFSVSPLEPGFGHTLGNSLRRTLLSSIPGAAITQVNFDDAIHEFDVIDGVYEDVTDILLNLKDVVVRLDSDEPAVLRLDAQGPGEVTAGQFSQTADVEVLSEDLVVATLSQNGRIGMEVTIEKGRGYLTAEGNKVSTTVGQIPCLLYTSPSPRDGLLSRMPSSA
;
A
#
# COMPACT_ATOMS: atom_id res chain seq x y z
N MET A 1 47.73 -14.50 3.22
CA MET A 1 47.10 -13.31 3.80
C MET A 1 45.92 -12.96 2.93
N LEU A 2 44.70 -13.20 3.39
CA LEU A 2 43.47 -12.87 2.65
C LEU A 2 43.30 -11.34 2.69
N VAL A 3 43.53 -10.69 1.56
CA VAL A 3 43.22 -9.26 1.42
C VAL A 3 41.74 -9.12 1.15
N ILE A 4 40.97 -8.83 2.19
CA ILE A 4 39.55 -8.52 2.05
C ILE A 4 39.46 -7.15 1.39
N GLN A 5 39.13 -7.13 0.10
CA GLN A 5 38.85 -5.90 -0.61
C GLN A 5 37.44 -5.41 -0.16
N ARG A 6 37.36 -4.14 0.21
CA ARG A 6 36.07 -3.51 0.54
C ARG A 6 35.28 -3.33 -0.75
N PRO A 7 34.03 -3.84 -0.82
CA PRO A 7 33.17 -3.64 -1.97
C PRO A 7 32.84 -2.15 -2.14
N LYS A 8 32.84 -1.70 -3.39
CA LYS A 8 32.38 -0.37 -3.78
C LYS A 8 30.95 -0.47 -4.29
N ILE A 9 30.15 0.51 -3.95
CA ILE A 9 28.76 0.64 -4.41
C ILE A 9 28.73 1.76 -5.44
N GLU A 10 28.33 1.43 -6.65
CA GLU A 10 28.16 2.39 -7.75
C GLU A 10 26.70 2.41 -8.16
N SER A 11 26.14 3.61 -8.26
CA SER A 11 24.79 3.80 -8.79
C SER A 11 24.85 3.82 -10.31
N ILE A 12 24.11 2.93 -10.94
CA ILE A 12 23.92 2.92 -12.39
C ILE A 12 22.60 3.66 -12.62
N ASN A 13 22.69 4.92 -13.07
CA ASN A 13 21.52 5.73 -13.36
C ASN A 13 20.76 5.13 -14.56
N GLU A 14 19.60 4.55 -14.30
CA GLU A 14 18.53 4.42 -15.29
C GLU A 14 17.51 5.51 -14.96
N GLU A 15 17.10 6.28 -15.96
CA GLU A 15 16.17 7.42 -15.85
C GLU A 15 14.70 6.97 -15.65
N GLU A 16 14.43 5.92 -14.90
CA GLU A 16 13.08 5.51 -14.53
C GLU A 16 12.75 6.03 -13.12
N GLU A 17 11.68 6.81 -12.99
CA GLU A 17 11.29 7.57 -11.78
C GLU A 17 11.25 6.74 -10.49
N ASN A 18 10.95 5.44 -10.55
CA ASN A 18 10.77 4.59 -9.37
C ASN A 18 11.71 3.38 -9.34
N LYS A 19 12.83 3.41 -10.11
CA LYS A 19 13.72 2.28 -10.24
C LYS A 19 15.17 2.73 -10.24
N GLN A 20 15.98 2.11 -9.40
CA GLN A 20 17.39 2.39 -9.32
C GLN A 20 18.20 1.11 -9.32
N LYS A 21 19.27 1.08 -10.13
CA LYS A 21 20.23 -0.01 -10.15
C LYS A 21 21.51 0.37 -9.43
N PHE A 22 21.99 -0.55 -8.63
CA PHE A 22 23.28 -0.44 -7.95
C PHE A 22 24.18 -1.60 -8.36
N SER A 23 25.47 -1.31 -8.59
CA SER A 23 26.52 -2.31 -8.74
C SER A 23 27.35 -2.37 -7.48
N VAL A 24 27.56 -3.57 -6.96
CA VAL A 24 28.40 -3.80 -5.78
C VAL A 24 29.52 -4.74 -6.17
N SER A 25 30.76 -4.24 -6.21
CA SER A 25 31.93 -5.01 -6.62
C SER A 25 33.22 -4.54 -5.90
N PRO A 26 34.21 -5.41 -5.70
CA PRO A 26 34.22 -6.86 -5.92
C PRO A 26 33.49 -7.60 -4.77
N LEU A 27 32.84 -8.72 -5.11
CA LEU A 27 32.25 -9.63 -4.13
C LEU A 27 32.82 -11.04 -4.31
N GLU A 28 33.00 -11.78 -3.23
CA GLU A 28 33.35 -13.18 -3.28
C GLU A 28 32.23 -14.02 -3.91
N PRO A 29 32.56 -15.16 -4.58
CA PRO A 29 31.56 -16.03 -5.17
C PRO A 29 30.51 -16.48 -4.15
N GLY A 30 29.21 -16.34 -4.49
CA GLY A 30 28.08 -16.67 -3.61
C GLY A 30 27.66 -15.56 -2.65
N PHE A 31 28.51 -14.58 -2.34
CA PHE A 31 28.18 -13.52 -1.38
C PHE A 31 27.10 -12.56 -1.91
N GLY A 32 26.98 -12.45 -3.24
CA GLY A 32 25.94 -11.65 -3.88
C GLY A 32 24.53 -12.09 -3.51
N HIS A 33 24.28 -13.40 -3.42
CA HIS A 33 22.97 -13.94 -3.00
C HIS A 33 22.66 -13.63 -1.54
N THR A 34 23.65 -13.75 -0.65
CA THR A 34 23.51 -13.44 0.77
C THR A 34 23.20 -11.96 0.98
N LEU A 35 23.96 -11.08 0.30
CA LEU A 35 23.76 -9.64 0.38
C LEU A 35 22.39 -9.23 -0.20
N GLY A 36 22.05 -9.74 -1.38
CA GLY A 36 20.79 -9.45 -2.06
C GLY A 36 19.58 -9.89 -1.23
N ASN A 37 19.61 -11.08 -0.63
CA ASN A 37 18.54 -11.58 0.22
C ASN A 37 18.41 -10.76 1.52
N SER A 38 19.52 -10.38 2.14
CA SER A 38 19.52 -9.53 3.33
C SER A 38 18.96 -8.15 3.04
N LEU A 39 19.37 -7.53 1.94
CA LEU A 39 18.85 -6.24 1.48
C LEU A 39 17.35 -6.32 1.19
N ARG A 40 16.92 -7.35 0.46
CA ARG A 40 15.50 -7.57 0.16
C ARG A 40 14.66 -7.65 1.43
N ARG A 41 15.06 -8.47 2.39
CA ARG A 41 14.34 -8.63 3.66
C ARG A 41 14.27 -7.31 4.43
N THR A 42 15.37 -6.56 4.49
CA THR A 42 15.40 -5.26 5.17
C THR A 42 14.51 -4.24 4.48
N LEU A 43 14.56 -4.15 3.16
CA LEU A 43 13.75 -3.23 2.38
C LEU A 43 12.25 -3.52 2.53
N LEU A 44 11.85 -4.79 2.55
CA LEU A 44 10.45 -5.19 2.67
C LEU A 44 9.89 -5.06 4.10
N SER A 45 10.72 -5.21 5.14
CA SER A 45 10.24 -5.27 6.52
C SER A 45 10.52 -4.04 7.36
N SER A 46 11.46 -3.18 6.97
CA SER A 46 12.00 -2.16 7.87
C SER A 46 11.75 -0.73 7.42
N ILE A 47 11.40 -0.51 6.16
CA ILE A 47 11.09 0.83 5.65
C ILE A 47 9.69 1.22 6.12
N PRO A 48 9.54 2.35 6.84
CA PRO A 48 8.23 2.85 7.19
C PRO A 48 7.51 3.37 5.95
N GLY A 49 6.21 3.14 5.90
CA GLY A 49 5.31 3.65 4.88
C GLY A 49 3.98 4.05 5.50
N ALA A 50 3.14 4.74 4.74
CA ALA A 50 1.78 5.05 5.12
C ALA A 50 0.81 4.22 4.27
N ALA A 51 -0.29 3.80 4.87
CA ALA A 51 -1.34 3.07 4.16
C ALA A 51 -2.71 3.28 4.83
N ILE A 52 -3.77 3.01 4.08
CA ILE A 52 -5.13 2.99 4.60
C ILE A 52 -5.30 1.73 5.46
N THR A 53 -5.56 1.92 6.75
CA THR A 53 -5.71 0.83 7.73
C THR A 53 -7.15 0.44 7.98
N GLN A 54 -8.06 1.41 7.91
CA GLN A 54 -9.47 1.22 8.19
C GLN A 54 -10.32 2.07 7.24
N VAL A 55 -11.49 1.56 6.90
CA VAL A 55 -12.50 2.28 6.11
C VAL A 55 -13.83 2.20 6.83
N ASN A 56 -14.54 3.30 6.85
CA ASN A 56 -15.90 3.39 7.33
C ASN A 56 -16.79 3.95 6.21
N PHE A 57 -17.78 3.18 5.77
CA PHE A 57 -18.76 3.62 4.78
C PHE A 57 -20.01 4.14 5.48
N ASP A 58 -20.66 5.14 4.91
CA ASP A 58 -21.92 5.65 5.44
C ASP A 58 -23.07 4.66 5.23
N ASP A 59 -23.08 3.98 4.09
CA ASP A 59 -24.18 3.13 3.62
C ASP A 59 -23.84 1.62 3.66
N ALA A 60 -22.71 1.20 4.26
CA ALA A 60 -22.33 -0.19 4.43
C ALA A 60 -21.75 -0.46 5.82
N ILE A 61 -22.09 -1.62 6.40
CA ILE A 61 -21.70 -1.99 7.76
C ILE A 61 -20.62 -3.07 7.78
N HIS A 62 -20.52 -3.86 6.71
CA HIS A 62 -19.55 -4.95 6.60
C HIS A 62 -19.00 -5.09 5.17
N GLU A 63 -17.92 -5.83 5.05
CA GLU A 63 -17.15 -5.99 3.81
C GLU A 63 -17.87 -6.70 2.65
N PHE A 64 -18.97 -7.36 2.94
CA PHE A 64 -19.80 -8.07 1.95
C PHE A 64 -21.06 -7.31 1.56
N ASP A 65 -21.18 -6.05 1.94
CA ASP A 65 -22.31 -5.20 1.57
C ASP A 65 -22.17 -4.70 0.12
N VAL A 66 -23.31 -4.25 -0.40
CA VAL A 66 -23.41 -3.56 -1.70
C VAL A 66 -23.99 -2.19 -1.46
N ILE A 67 -23.40 -1.17 -2.04
CA ILE A 67 -23.86 0.22 -1.91
C ILE A 67 -24.76 0.55 -3.09
N ASP A 68 -25.96 1.03 -2.84
CA ASP A 68 -26.92 1.36 -3.89
C ASP A 68 -26.36 2.44 -4.83
N GLY A 69 -26.35 2.11 -6.13
CA GLY A 69 -25.88 3.03 -7.16
C GLY A 69 -24.37 3.05 -7.38
N VAL A 70 -23.63 2.16 -6.75
CA VAL A 70 -22.21 1.88 -7.03
C VAL A 70 -22.13 0.57 -7.79
N TYR A 71 -21.24 0.48 -8.80
CA TYR A 71 -21.09 -0.73 -9.61
C TYR A 71 -20.28 -1.81 -8.90
N GLU A 72 -19.27 -1.40 -8.14
CA GLU A 72 -18.39 -2.27 -7.36
C GLU A 72 -19.05 -2.62 -6.02
N ASP A 73 -18.79 -3.81 -5.53
CA ASP A 73 -19.13 -4.16 -4.13
C ASP A 73 -18.09 -3.59 -3.15
N VAL A 74 -18.40 -3.62 -1.86
CA VAL A 74 -17.49 -3.10 -0.82
C VAL A 74 -16.15 -3.81 -0.84
N THR A 75 -16.11 -5.12 -1.15
CA THR A 75 -14.87 -5.89 -1.25
C THR A 75 -13.97 -5.39 -2.38
N ASP A 76 -14.56 -5.10 -3.55
CA ASP A 76 -13.83 -4.57 -4.70
C ASP A 76 -13.30 -3.15 -4.41
N ILE A 77 -14.11 -2.31 -3.76
CA ILE A 77 -13.66 -0.98 -3.32
C ILE A 77 -12.48 -1.09 -2.35
N LEU A 78 -12.52 -2.01 -1.38
CA LEU A 78 -11.43 -2.26 -0.45
C LEU A 78 -10.15 -2.72 -1.17
N LEU A 79 -10.28 -3.53 -2.23
CA LEU A 79 -9.15 -3.94 -3.06
C LEU A 79 -8.54 -2.76 -3.82
N ASN A 80 -9.38 -1.89 -4.39
CA ASN A 80 -8.93 -0.68 -5.06
C ASN A 80 -8.23 0.29 -4.09
N LEU A 81 -8.77 0.45 -2.87
CA LEU A 81 -8.17 1.29 -1.84
C LEU A 81 -6.78 0.82 -1.38
N LYS A 82 -6.47 -0.47 -1.50
CA LYS A 82 -5.11 -0.99 -1.21
C LYS A 82 -4.05 -0.50 -2.19
N ASP A 83 -4.45 -0.20 -3.42
CA ASP A 83 -3.54 0.29 -4.44
C ASP A 83 -3.34 1.81 -4.36
N VAL A 84 -4.09 2.50 -3.50
CA VAL A 84 -3.92 3.93 -3.24
C VAL A 84 -2.62 4.18 -2.50
N VAL A 85 -1.73 4.94 -3.13
CA VAL A 85 -0.45 5.33 -2.53
C VAL A 85 -0.61 6.67 -1.84
N VAL A 86 -0.31 6.69 -0.55
CA VAL A 86 -0.42 7.89 0.30
C VAL A 86 0.90 8.17 1.00
N ARG A 87 1.17 9.45 1.27
CA ARG A 87 2.25 9.90 2.14
C ARG A 87 1.64 10.58 3.36
N LEU A 88 2.11 10.20 4.54
CA LEU A 88 1.72 10.79 5.80
C LEU A 88 2.96 11.42 6.46
N ASP A 89 2.95 12.72 6.69
CA ASP A 89 4.08 13.42 7.30
C ASP A 89 4.01 13.36 8.84
N SER A 90 2.80 13.29 9.41
CA SER A 90 2.57 13.12 10.86
C SER A 90 2.85 11.68 11.31
N ASP A 91 3.15 11.50 12.60
CA ASP A 91 3.19 10.17 13.25
C ASP A 91 1.83 9.76 13.86
N GLU A 92 0.87 10.68 13.90
CA GLU A 92 -0.49 10.40 14.35
C GLU A 92 -1.36 9.92 13.19
N PRO A 93 -2.36 9.05 13.45
CA PRO A 93 -3.33 8.63 12.44
C PRO A 93 -4.09 9.82 11.86
N ALA A 94 -4.27 9.84 10.56
CA ALA A 94 -5.04 10.85 9.86
C ALA A 94 -6.30 10.24 9.23
N VAL A 95 -7.38 10.99 9.22
CA VAL A 95 -8.66 10.58 8.62
C VAL A 95 -8.93 11.46 7.40
N LEU A 96 -9.18 10.83 6.26
CA LEU A 96 -9.63 11.50 5.06
C LEU A 96 -11.09 11.13 4.78
N ARG A 97 -11.86 12.10 4.32
CA ARG A 97 -13.25 11.93 3.89
C ARG A 97 -13.35 11.98 2.37
N LEU A 98 -14.17 11.09 1.80
CA LEU A 98 -14.57 11.11 0.41
C LEU A 98 -16.09 11.13 0.34
N ASP A 99 -16.64 12.12 -0.36
CA ASP A 99 -18.06 12.23 -0.70
C ASP A 99 -18.18 12.48 -2.20
N ALA A 100 -18.80 11.55 -2.91
CA ALA A 100 -19.01 11.68 -4.35
C ALA A 100 -20.47 11.38 -4.72
N GLN A 101 -21.00 12.10 -5.72
CA GLN A 101 -22.35 11.94 -6.24
C GLN A 101 -22.37 12.04 -7.75
N GLY A 102 -23.29 11.30 -8.37
CA GLY A 102 -23.60 11.39 -9.78
C GLY A 102 -22.84 10.38 -10.63
N PRO A 103 -23.15 10.28 -11.91
CA PRO A 103 -22.54 9.27 -12.75
C PRO A 103 -21.09 9.59 -13.04
N GLY A 104 -20.22 8.62 -12.85
CA GLY A 104 -18.80 8.73 -13.20
C GLY A 104 -17.87 7.94 -12.29
N GLU A 105 -16.60 8.02 -12.62
CA GLU A 105 -15.54 7.39 -11.85
C GLU A 105 -15.18 8.26 -10.65
N VAL A 106 -15.03 7.61 -9.51
CA VAL A 106 -14.55 8.23 -8.27
C VAL A 106 -13.09 7.89 -8.13
N THR A 107 -12.22 8.90 -8.14
CA THR A 107 -10.78 8.71 -8.07
C THR A 107 -10.23 9.02 -6.68
N ALA A 108 -9.04 8.50 -6.39
CA ALA A 108 -8.36 8.75 -5.12
C ALA A 108 -8.02 10.23 -4.89
N GLY A 109 -7.88 11.04 -5.96
CA GLY A 109 -7.69 12.49 -5.86
C GLY A 109 -8.89 13.26 -5.29
N GLN A 110 -10.08 12.62 -5.21
CA GLN A 110 -11.28 13.25 -4.65
C GLN A 110 -11.36 13.17 -3.12
N PHE A 111 -10.44 12.46 -2.46
CA PHE A 111 -10.33 12.53 -1.00
C PHE A 111 -10.06 13.95 -0.54
N SER A 112 -10.72 14.36 0.55
CA SER A 112 -10.45 15.65 1.18
C SER A 112 -9.00 15.69 1.65
N GLN A 113 -8.17 16.51 0.99
CA GLN A 113 -6.76 16.62 1.35
C GLN A 113 -6.62 17.33 2.70
N THR A 114 -5.75 16.79 3.55
CA THR A 114 -5.35 17.39 4.82
C THR A 114 -3.88 17.82 4.71
N ALA A 115 -3.45 18.79 5.50
CA ALA A 115 -2.07 19.31 5.45
C ALA A 115 -1.01 18.21 5.69
N ASP A 116 -1.37 17.15 6.40
CA ASP A 116 -0.47 16.07 6.82
C ASP A 116 -0.48 14.85 5.88
N VAL A 117 -1.45 14.78 4.93
CA VAL A 117 -1.63 13.64 4.03
C VAL A 117 -1.64 14.10 2.59
N GLU A 118 -0.78 13.48 1.79
CA GLU A 118 -0.74 13.63 0.34
C GLU A 118 -1.09 12.31 -0.34
N VAL A 119 -2.08 12.35 -1.23
CA VAL A 119 -2.42 11.23 -2.10
C VAL A 119 -1.56 11.31 -3.36
N LEU A 120 -0.69 10.32 -3.57
CA LEU A 120 0.24 10.28 -4.70
C LEU A 120 -0.37 9.66 -5.96
N SER A 121 -1.36 8.78 -5.82
CA SER A 121 -2.05 8.10 -6.92
C SER A 121 -3.43 8.71 -7.18
N GLU A 122 -3.48 10.00 -7.52
CA GLU A 122 -4.73 10.75 -7.68
C GLU A 122 -5.66 10.18 -8.76
N ASP A 123 -5.10 9.63 -9.83
CA ASP A 123 -5.84 9.11 -11.00
C ASP A 123 -6.42 7.70 -10.77
N LEU A 124 -6.10 7.04 -9.64
CA LEU A 124 -6.58 5.70 -9.37
C LEU A 124 -8.10 5.70 -9.13
N VAL A 125 -8.81 4.89 -9.90
CA VAL A 125 -10.26 4.72 -9.76
C VAL A 125 -10.54 3.83 -8.54
N VAL A 126 -11.31 4.35 -7.60
CA VAL A 126 -11.71 3.65 -6.37
C VAL A 126 -13.07 2.99 -6.54
N ALA A 127 -14.02 3.68 -7.17
CA ALA A 127 -15.38 3.21 -7.41
C ALA A 127 -15.98 3.89 -8.64
N THR A 128 -17.05 3.31 -9.20
CA THR A 128 -17.81 3.86 -10.32
C THR A 128 -19.26 4.06 -9.92
N LEU A 129 -19.79 5.27 -10.10
CA LEU A 129 -21.15 5.63 -9.74
C LEU A 129 -22.11 5.61 -10.93
N SER A 130 -23.32 5.12 -10.70
CA SER A 130 -24.45 5.23 -11.63
C SER A 130 -25.09 6.63 -11.59
N GLN A 131 -26.09 6.88 -12.41
CA GLN A 131 -26.75 8.20 -12.54
C GLN A 131 -27.28 8.80 -11.23
N ASN A 132 -27.68 7.97 -10.28
CA ASN A 132 -28.18 8.39 -8.96
C ASN A 132 -27.31 7.85 -7.81
N GLY A 133 -26.12 7.32 -8.14
CA GLY A 133 -25.21 6.77 -7.17
C GLY A 133 -24.63 7.85 -6.26
N ARG A 134 -24.41 7.48 -5.02
CA ARG A 134 -23.70 8.27 -4.03
C ARG A 134 -22.80 7.35 -3.23
N ILE A 135 -21.61 7.80 -2.93
CA ILE A 135 -20.71 7.12 -2.01
C ILE A 135 -20.16 8.12 -1.00
N GLY A 136 -20.25 7.76 0.27
CA GLY A 136 -19.62 8.46 1.38
C GLY A 136 -18.77 7.50 2.17
N MET A 137 -17.48 7.82 2.37
CA MET A 137 -16.56 7.01 3.17
C MET A 137 -15.53 7.84 3.89
N GLU A 138 -15.08 7.31 5.02
CA GLU A 138 -13.94 7.81 5.78
C GLU A 138 -12.85 6.75 5.79
N VAL A 139 -11.62 7.15 5.46
CA VAL A 139 -10.46 6.28 5.48
C VAL A 139 -9.48 6.75 6.55
N THR A 140 -8.99 5.83 7.36
CA THR A 140 -7.94 6.10 8.34
C THR A 140 -6.60 5.67 7.77
N ILE A 141 -5.63 6.59 7.80
CA ILE A 141 -4.28 6.38 7.30
C ILE A 141 -3.33 6.37 8.47
N GLU A 142 -2.48 5.37 8.53
CA GLU A 142 -1.47 5.20 9.58
C GLU A 142 -0.11 4.86 9.00
N LYS A 143 0.95 5.23 9.73
CA LYS A 143 2.31 4.76 9.43
C LYS A 143 2.51 3.35 9.97
N GLY A 144 3.13 2.51 9.15
CA GLY A 144 3.45 1.14 9.52
C GLY A 144 4.74 0.64 8.87
N ARG A 145 5.10 -0.61 9.18
CA ARG A 145 6.25 -1.31 8.58
C ARG A 145 5.87 -2.75 8.27
N GLY A 146 6.34 -3.24 7.13
CA GLY A 146 6.12 -4.62 6.72
C GLY A 146 4.64 -4.93 6.45
N TYR A 147 4.21 -6.11 6.82
CA TYR A 147 2.85 -6.61 6.57
C TYR A 147 2.10 -6.84 7.88
N LEU A 148 0.91 -6.27 7.98
CA LEU A 148 -0.05 -6.51 9.06
C LEU A 148 -1.33 -7.08 8.47
N THR A 149 -1.87 -8.14 9.09
CA THR A 149 -3.17 -8.70 8.71
C THR A 149 -4.30 -7.78 9.17
N ALA A 150 -5.48 -7.86 8.51
CA ALA A 150 -6.66 -7.11 8.92
C ALA A 150 -7.05 -7.37 10.38
N GLU A 151 -6.85 -8.60 10.88
CA GLU A 151 -7.09 -8.95 12.28
C GLU A 151 -6.11 -8.26 13.25
N GLY A 152 -4.86 -8.05 12.81
CA GLY A 152 -3.84 -7.33 13.59
C GLY A 152 -4.13 -5.82 13.68
N ASN A 153 -4.89 -5.28 12.73
CA ASN A 153 -5.29 -3.87 12.68
C ASN A 153 -6.58 -3.57 13.45
N LYS A 154 -7.22 -4.56 14.04
CA LYS A 154 -8.41 -4.34 14.90
C LYS A 154 -8.03 -3.63 16.20
N VAL A 155 -7.77 -2.33 16.13
CA VAL A 155 -7.46 -1.50 17.30
C VAL A 155 -8.75 -1.04 18.01
N SER A 156 -9.88 -0.98 17.31
CA SER A 156 -11.17 -0.60 17.91
C SER A 156 -12.32 -1.47 17.43
N THR A 157 -13.20 -1.81 18.36
CA THR A 157 -14.47 -2.54 18.14
C THR A 157 -15.62 -1.57 17.78
N THR A 158 -15.34 -0.52 17.02
CA THR A 158 -16.39 0.41 16.60
C THR A 158 -17.19 -0.24 15.47
N VAL A 159 -18.51 -0.30 15.64
CA VAL A 159 -19.43 -0.87 14.65
C VAL A 159 -19.33 -0.04 13.36
N GLY A 160 -19.16 -0.72 12.22
CA GLY A 160 -19.07 -0.07 10.90
C GLY A 160 -17.65 0.20 10.42
N GLN A 161 -16.61 0.04 11.25
CA GLN A 161 -15.23 0.12 10.79
C GLN A 161 -14.78 -1.21 10.17
N ILE A 162 -14.41 -1.17 8.91
CA ILE A 162 -13.90 -2.32 8.16
C ILE A 162 -12.38 -2.23 8.15
N PRO A 163 -11.67 -3.21 8.76
CA PRO A 163 -10.22 -3.22 8.75
C PRO A 163 -9.70 -3.57 7.37
N CYS A 164 -8.79 -2.75 6.83
CA CYS A 164 -8.07 -3.03 5.60
C CYS A 164 -6.77 -3.79 5.89
N LEU A 165 -6.37 -4.64 4.94
CA LEU A 165 -5.07 -5.29 4.97
C LEU A 165 -3.99 -4.24 4.70
N LEU A 166 -3.13 -3.98 5.67
CA LEU A 166 -1.92 -3.20 5.47
C LEU A 166 -0.91 -4.01 4.66
N TYR A 167 -0.68 -3.59 3.44
CA TYR A 167 0.38 -4.12 2.60
C TYR A 167 1.35 -2.99 2.26
N THR A 168 2.41 -2.86 3.01
CA THR A 168 3.46 -1.87 2.75
C THR A 168 4.58 -2.44 1.88
N SER A 169 4.34 -3.57 1.21
CA SER A 169 5.32 -4.14 0.30
C SER A 169 5.23 -3.46 -1.07
N PRO A 170 6.33 -2.88 -1.56
CA PRO A 170 6.36 -2.19 -2.84
C PRO A 170 6.32 -3.13 -4.06
N SER A 171 6.09 -4.44 -3.88
CA SER A 171 6.13 -5.40 -4.98
C SER A 171 4.95 -6.37 -4.99
N PRO A 172 4.05 -6.26 -5.99
CA PRO A 172 3.01 -7.26 -6.24
C PRO A 172 3.55 -8.66 -6.60
N ARG A 173 4.86 -8.82 -6.77
CA ARG A 173 5.51 -10.10 -7.10
C ARG A 173 5.80 -10.97 -5.89
N ASP A 174 5.72 -10.47 -4.68
CA ASP A 174 6.05 -11.26 -3.48
C ASP A 174 5.07 -12.39 -3.19
N GLY A 175 3.82 -12.27 -3.60
CA GLY A 175 2.84 -13.37 -3.51
C GLY A 175 3.15 -14.57 -4.41
N LEU A 176 3.94 -14.38 -5.46
CA LEU A 176 4.34 -15.44 -6.39
C LEU A 176 5.65 -16.14 -5.99
N LEU A 177 6.54 -15.45 -5.27
CA LEU A 177 7.84 -15.99 -4.85
C LEU A 177 7.77 -16.86 -3.58
N SER A 178 6.70 -16.73 -2.78
CA SER A 178 6.46 -17.61 -1.63
C SER A 178 6.09 -19.06 -2.01
N ARG A 179 5.87 -19.31 -3.30
CA ARG A 179 5.55 -20.64 -3.84
C ARG A 179 6.71 -21.36 -4.51
N MET A 180 7.94 -20.87 -4.38
CA MET A 180 9.08 -21.67 -4.81
C MET A 180 9.26 -22.84 -3.83
N PRO A 181 9.10 -24.09 -4.28
CA PRO A 181 9.43 -25.24 -3.44
C PRO A 181 10.93 -25.17 -3.15
N SER A 182 11.27 -25.33 -1.89
CA SER A 182 12.65 -25.59 -1.46
C SER A 182 13.04 -26.96 -2.01
N SER A 183 13.54 -27.02 -3.21
CA SER A 183 14.09 -28.24 -3.79
C SER A 183 15.58 -28.07 -4.02
N ALA A 184 16.30 -28.89 -3.24
CA ALA A 184 17.68 -29.36 -3.38
C ALA A 184 18.78 -28.33 -3.26
#